data_797ee81337f8dfe8301fa446e0f405ad
#
_entry.id   797ee81337f8dfe8301fa446e0f405ad
#
_cell.length_a   1.000
_cell.length_b   1.000
_cell.length_c   1.000
_cell.angle_alpha   90.00
_cell.angle_beta   90.00
_cell.angle_gamma   90.00
#
_symmetry.space_group_name_H-M   'P 1'
#
loop_
_entity.id
_entity.type
_entity.pdbx_description
1 polymer ?
#
loop_
_entity_poly.entity_id
_entity_poly.type
_entity_poly.pdbx_seq_one_letter_code
_entity_poly.pdbx_strand_id
1 'polypeptide(L)'
;MKLTRRLGFLMMIGILASCTACGSETTPVPVEESIQEETDNSVSSSEETPVSESEENSDTQELKLDHTYVTQFGTVNAVSYPCFLFDYPGNWTVTNEEVSQTDETVVLTNERGSTITYTYIGGVAEGQLGSGSATDMTRIELSAVADSQFIPGYVDARNYEDLGKFVVAETKITGTMDLLTDSDFVDTDGAVSFAVLPENRTGTEETTDLPLRVQNTFWYSGYVSFTAQAPDGQFTEAEQIEVIAILSSFRVEDN
;
A
#
# COMPACT_ATOMS: atom_id res chain seq x y z
N MET A 1 20.56 45.17 -24.59
CA MET A 1 21.30 45.77 -23.46
C MET A 1 21.46 44.73 -22.37
N LYS A 2 22.74 44.40 -22.10
CA LYS A 2 23.32 43.67 -20.94
C LYS A 2 22.73 42.35 -20.48
N LEU A 3 23.35 41.32 -21.01
CA LEU A 3 23.47 39.94 -20.55
C LEU A 3 24.26 39.90 -19.23
N THR A 4 23.75 39.24 -18.19
CA THR A 4 24.56 38.93 -17.01
C THR A 4 24.49 37.43 -16.73
N ARG A 5 25.53 36.73 -17.15
CA ARG A 5 25.89 35.36 -16.76
C ARG A 5 26.27 35.38 -15.28
N ARG A 6 25.65 34.51 -14.47
CA ARG A 6 26.21 34.11 -13.17
C ARG A 6 26.59 32.64 -13.21
N LEU A 7 27.90 32.45 -13.14
CA LEU A 7 28.61 31.20 -12.95
C LEU A 7 28.47 30.81 -11.47
N GLY A 8 27.98 29.67 -11.14
CA GLY A 8 27.87 29.16 -9.78
C GLY A 8 28.58 27.82 -9.64
N PHE A 9 29.50 27.82 -8.83
CA PHE A 9 30.55 26.98 -8.31
C PHE A 9 30.10 25.52 -8.01
N LEU A 10 30.89 24.61 -8.55
CA LEU A 10 30.88 23.16 -8.25
C LEU A 10 31.74 22.94 -6.99
N MET A 11 31.19 22.37 -5.93
CA MET A 11 31.97 21.94 -4.78
C MET A 11 31.86 20.40 -4.69
N MET A 12 32.95 19.74 -5.11
CA MET A 12 33.23 18.33 -4.82
C MET A 12 33.72 18.20 -3.39
N ILE A 13 33.09 17.37 -2.60
CA ILE A 13 33.65 16.87 -1.34
C ILE A 13 33.74 15.36 -1.46
N GLY A 14 34.96 14.89 -1.64
CA GLY A 14 35.30 13.48 -1.54
C GLY A 14 35.54 13.11 -0.07
N ILE A 15 34.93 12.02 0.38
CA ILE A 15 35.28 11.38 1.64
C ILE A 15 35.71 9.95 1.33
N LEU A 16 36.98 9.70 1.48
CA LEU A 16 37.57 8.36 1.56
C LEU A 16 37.39 7.85 3.01
N ALA A 17 36.81 6.70 3.17
CA ALA A 17 36.91 5.95 4.43
C ALA A 17 37.38 4.54 4.15
N SER A 18 38.54 4.22 4.69
CA SER A 18 39.21 2.93 4.63
C SER A 18 38.59 1.97 5.62
N CYS A 19 38.28 0.75 5.22
CA CYS A 19 37.89 -0.33 6.12
C CYS A 19 39.02 -1.34 6.23
N THR A 20 39.42 -1.57 7.47
CA THR A 20 40.38 -2.58 7.89
C THR A 20 39.63 -3.88 8.20
N ALA A 21 40.11 -4.98 7.63
CA ALA A 21 39.67 -6.33 7.90
C ALA A 21 40.25 -6.87 9.21
N CYS A 22 39.50 -7.68 9.94
CA CYS A 22 40.04 -8.67 10.87
C CYS A 22 39.15 -9.91 10.88
N GLY A 23 39.72 -11.02 10.46
CA GLY A 23 39.10 -12.33 10.48
C GLY A 23 39.23 -13.01 11.84
N SER A 24 38.39 -14.01 12.05
CA SER A 24 38.67 -15.15 12.95
C SER A 24 37.82 -16.34 12.54
N GLU A 25 38.49 -17.37 12.08
CA GLU A 25 38.02 -18.74 11.92
C GLU A 25 37.72 -19.39 13.25
N THR A 26 36.66 -20.19 13.35
CA THR A 26 36.66 -21.39 14.21
C THR A 26 35.70 -22.44 13.62
N THR A 27 36.28 -23.60 13.39
CA THR A 27 35.77 -24.86 12.86
C THR A 27 34.87 -25.63 13.85
N PRO A 28 34.10 -26.62 13.38
CA PRO A 28 33.02 -27.27 14.13
C PRO A 28 33.46 -28.55 14.83
N VAL A 29 32.70 -28.97 15.83
CA VAL A 29 32.77 -30.32 16.42
C VAL A 29 31.37 -30.91 16.54
N PRO A 30 31.13 -32.14 16.08
CA PRO A 30 29.86 -32.84 16.19
C PRO A 30 29.80 -33.69 17.45
N VAL A 31 28.64 -33.87 18.07
CA VAL A 31 28.33 -34.96 19.00
C VAL A 31 26.92 -35.49 18.78
N GLU A 32 26.90 -36.80 18.68
CA GLU A 32 25.91 -37.81 18.48
C GLU A 32 24.72 -37.79 19.48
N GLU A 33 23.57 -38.12 18.96
CA GLU A 33 22.70 -39.26 19.23
C GLU A 33 22.45 -39.72 20.66
N SER A 34 21.18 -39.69 21.10
CA SER A 34 20.59 -40.86 21.77
C SER A 34 19.05 -40.80 21.77
N ILE A 35 18.52 -41.84 21.20
CA ILE A 35 17.15 -42.33 21.22
C ILE A 35 16.82 -42.89 22.61
N GLN A 36 15.60 -42.63 23.12
CA GLN A 36 14.87 -43.62 23.93
C GLN A 36 13.35 -43.37 23.85
N GLU A 37 12.69 -44.36 23.30
CA GLU A 37 11.25 -44.66 23.50
C GLU A 37 11.03 -45.07 24.97
N GLU A 38 9.84 -44.79 25.48
CA GLU A 38 8.97 -45.80 26.09
C GLU A 38 7.57 -45.25 26.38
N THR A 39 6.63 -45.99 25.91
CA THR A 39 5.22 -46.24 26.20
C THR A 39 4.86 -46.24 27.71
N ASP A 40 3.71 -45.77 28.13
CA ASP A 40 2.51 -46.60 28.40
C ASP A 40 1.39 -45.81 29.16
N ASN A 41 0.22 -45.91 28.66
CA ASN A 41 -1.09 -46.22 29.19
C ASN A 41 -1.48 -45.80 30.64
N SER A 42 -2.55 -45.02 30.80
CA SER A 42 -3.80 -45.48 31.46
C SER A 42 -4.88 -44.36 31.58
N VAL A 43 -5.97 -44.70 31.07
CA VAL A 43 -7.40 -44.52 31.35
C VAL A 43 -7.77 -43.94 32.74
N SER A 44 -8.69 -42.98 32.72
CA SER A 44 -9.95 -42.91 33.44
C SER A 44 -10.29 -41.56 34.06
N SER A 45 -11.50 -41.27 33.80
CA SER A 45 -12.51 -40.62 34.65
C SER A 45 -12.88 -39.19 34.31
N SER A 46 -14.06 -39.13 33.75
CA SER A 46 -14.97 -38.00 33.59
C SER A 46 -15.20 -37.23 34.88
N GLU A 47 -15.10 -35.89 34.75
CA GLU A 47 -15.87 -34.99 35.59
C GLU A 47 -16.33 -33.81 34.71
N GLU A 48 -17.62 -33.82 34.42
CA GLU A 48 -18.34 -32.76 33.74
C GLU A 48 -18.37 -31.53 34.66
N THR A 49 -17.67 -30.51 34.27
CA THR A 49 -17.88 -29.17 34.83
C THR A 49 -18.73 -28.41 33.84
N PRO A 50 -19.83 -27.76 34.23
CA PRO A 50 -20.65 -26.98 33.31
C PRO A 50 -19.85 -25.78 32.83
N VAL A 51 -19.59 -25.74 31.53
CA VAL A 51 -19.09 -24.58 30.83
C VAL A 51 -20.16 -23.51 30.95
N SER A 52 -19.88 -22.50 31.76
CA SER A 52 -20.59 -21.23 31.73
C SER A 52 -20.33 -20.63 30.36
N GLU A 53 -21.32 -20.70 29.48
CA GLU A 53 -21.39 -19.82 28.31
C GLU A 53 -21.41 -18.36 28.81
N SER A 54 -20.24 -17.76 28.89
CA SER A 54 -20.16 -16.32 28.83
C SER A 54 -20.54 -15.96 27.40
N GLU A 55 -21.80 -15.55 27.20
CA GLU A 55 -22.18 -14.77 26.05
C GLU A 55 -21.27 -13.52 26.05
N GLU A 56 -20.17 -13.58 25.32
CA GLU A 56 -19.47 -12.39 24.86
C GLU A 56 -20.45 -11.65 23.96
N ASN A 57 -21.17 -10.74 24.57
CA ASN A 57 -21.96 -9.75 23.87
C ASN A 57 -20.97 -8.82 23.17
N SER A 58 -20.44 -9.30 22.04
CA SER A 58 -19.71 -8.52 21.08
C SER A 58 -20.71 -7.53 20.51
N ASP A 59 -20.78 -6.36 21.15
CA ASP A 59 -21.47 -5.18 20.63
C ASP A 59 -20.68 -4.77 19.37
N THR A 60 -20.94 -5.46 18.26
CA THR A 60 -20.39 -5.14 16.95
C THR A 60 -21.04 -3.83 16.54
N GLN A 61 -20.47 -2.74 17.00
CA GLN A 61 -20.91 -1.40 16.60
C GLN A 61 -20.76 -1.34 15.09
N GLU A 62 -21.89 -1.26 14.38
CA GLU A 62 -21.92 -1.18 12.92
C GLU A 62 -21.08 0.05 12.49
N LEU A 63 -20.04 -0.19 11.69
CA LEU A 63 -19.18 0.89 11.19
C LEU A 63 -20.01 1.83 10.33
N LYS A 64 -20.10 3.09 10.75
CA LYS A 64 -20.86 4.11 10.05
C LYS A 64 -19.90 5.09 9.35
N LEU A 65 -19.97 5.14 8.03
CA LEU A 65 -19.30 6.15 7.21
C LEU A 65 -20.28 7.33 7.06
N ASP A 66 -20.17 8.33 7.90
CA ASP A 66 -21.12 9.45 8.00
C ASP A 66 -20.62 10.78 7.39
N HIS A 67 -19.41 10.78 6.84
CA HIS A 67 -18.85 11.88 6.07
C HIS A 67 -18.58 11.43 4.62
N THR A 68 -18.70 12.35 3.67
CA THR A 68 -18.35 12.13 2.27
C THR A 68 -17.36 13.20 1.83
N TYR A 69 -16.25 12.80 1.23
CA TYR A 69 -15.35 13.71 0.52
C TYR A 69 -15.66 13.69 -0.97
N VAL A 70 -15.55 14.86 -1.62
CA VAL A 70 -15.70 15.03 -3.07
C VAL A 70 -14.43 15.68 -3.61
N THR A 71 -13.75 15.03 -4.56
CA THR A 71 -12.54 15.56 -5.18
C THR A 71 -12.83 16.79 -6.03
N GLN A 72 -11.86 17.67 -6.18
CA GLN A 72 -12.09 19.03 -6.68
C GLN A 72 -11.34 19.38 -7.97
N PHE A 73 -10.47 18.50 -8.49
CA PHE A 73 -9.61 18.81 -9.64
C PHE A 73 -10.40 19.38 -10.83
N GLY A 74 -11.46 18.70 -11.25
CA GLY A 74 -12.29 19.13 -12.38
C GLY A 74 -12.94 20.49 -12.14
N THR A 75 -13.47 20.71 -10.94
CA THR A 75 -14.16 21.95 -10.55
C THR A 75 -13.20 23.13 -10.45
N VAL A 76 -12.07 22.96 -9.75
CA VAL A 76 -11.08 24.05 -9.54
C VAL A 76 -10.44 24.46 -10.86
N ASN A 77 -10.12 23.50 -11.72
CA ASN A 77 -9.48 23.78 -13.00
C ASN A 77 -10.47 24.08 -14.14
N ALA A 78 -11.78 24.02 -13.90
CA ALA A 78 -12.84 24.20 -14.89
C ALA A 78 -12.63 23.30 -16.12
N VAL A 79 -12.26 22.05 -15.90
CA VAL A 79 -12.06 21.04 -16.94
C VAL A 79 -13.08 19.92 -16.81
N SER A 80 -13.37 19.25 -17.94
CA SER A 80 -14.25 18.07 -17.94
C SER A 80 -13.51 16.86 -17.39
N TYR A 81 -13.36 16.80 -16.07
CA TYR A 81 -12.82 15.67 -15.34
C TYR A 81 -13.80 15.30 -14.22
N PRO A 82 -14.13 14.03 -14.02
CA PRO A 82 -15.12 13.64 -13.03
C PRO A 82 -14.64 13.94 -11.61
N CYS A 83 -15.57 14.20 -10.71
CA CYS A 83 -15.33 14.16 -9.29
C CYS A 83 -15.41 12.72 -8.80
N PHE A 84 -14.52 12.34 -7.91
CA PHE A 84 -14.58 11.08 -7.17
C PHE A 84 -15.10 11.35 -5.77
N LEU A 85 -15.81 10.38 -5.21
CA LEU A 85 -16.32 10.44 -3.87
C LEU A 85 -15.79 9.25 -3.09
N PHE A 86 -15.61 9.46 -1.79
CA PHE A 86 -15.40 8.38 -0.83
C PHE A 86 -15.97 8.78 0.52
N ASP A 87 -16.49 7.78 1.23
CA ASP A 87 -17.14 7.98 2.53
C ASP A 87 -16.18 7.55 3.64
N TYR A 88 -16.23 8.22 4.79
CA TYR A 88 -15.34 7.94 5.91
C TYR A 88 -16.04 8.21 7.26
N PRO A 89 -15.63 7.52 8.36
CA PRO A 89 -16.20 7.72 9.68
C PRO A 89 -15.62 8.95 10.39
N GLY A 90 -16.32 9.45 11.42
CA GLY A 90 -15.99 10.68 12.11
C GLY A 90 -14.67 10.68 12.91
N ASN A 91 -14.02 9.51 13.09
CA ASN A 91 -12.68 9.40 13.71
C ASN A 91 -11.53 9.58 12.70
N TRP A 92 -11.84 9.82 11.42
CA TRP A 92 -10.88 10.22 10.40
C TRP A 92 -11.08 11.70 10.07
N THR A 93 -9.99 12.40 9.80
CA THR A 93 -10.00 13.84 9.51
C THR A 93 -9.20 14.13 8.25
N VAL A 94 -9.70 15.01 7.37
CA VAL A 94 -8.92 15.54 6.24
C VAL A 94 -7.82 16.43 6.82
N THR A 95 -6.57 16.01 6.67
CA THR A 95 -5.39 16.70 7.22
C THR A 95 -4.56 17.41 6.15
N ASN A 96 -4.72 17.04 4.89
CA ASN A 96 -4.15 17.76 3.76
C ASN A 96 -5.11 17.74 2.58
N GLU A 97 -5.15 18.86 1.86
CA GLU A 97 -5.94 19.05 0.65
C GLU A 97 -5.20 20.04 -0.25
N GLU A 98 -4.70 19.55 -1.38
CA GLU A 98 -3.95 20.35 -2.34
C GLU A 98 -4.47 20.07 -3.75
N VAL A 99 -4.83 21.15 -4.47
CA VAL A 99 -5.22 21.07 -5.88
C VAL A 99 -4.35 22.03 -6.67
N SER A 100 -3.64 21.51 -7.66
CA SER A 100 -2.83 22.27 -8.60
C SER A 100 -3.48 22.31 -9.99
N GLN A 101 -2.78 22.85 -10.98
CA GLN A 101 -3.22 22.79 -12.38
C GLN A 101 -3.14 21.38 -12.97
N THR A 102 -2.33 20.51 -12.41
CA THR A 102 -2.05 19.17 -12.94
C THR A 102 -2.36 18.05 -11.96
N ASP A 103 -2.44 18.35 -10.67
CA ASP A 103 -2.50 17.33 -9.64
C ASP A 103 -3.51 17.68 -8.55
N GLU A 104 -4.05 16.65 -7.90
CA GLU A 104 -4.81 16.78 -6.66
C GLU A 104 -4.30 15.75 -5.66
N THR A 105 -4.16 16.15 -4.40
CA THR A 105 -3.83 15.25 -3.29
C THR A 105 -4.71 15.56 -2.10
N VAL A 106 -5.34 14.52 -1.55
CA VAL A 106 -6.15 14.57 -0.34
C VAL A 106 -5.65 13.51 0.63
N VAL A 107 -5.45 13.90 1.89
CA VAL A 107 -5.01 12.97 2.94
C VAL A 107 -5.99 13.01 4.10
N LEU A 108 -6.50 11.85 4.46
CA LEU A 108 -7.20 11.63 5.72
C LEU A 108 -6.24 10.98 6.71
N THR A 109 -6.38 11.33 7.98
CA THR A 109 -5.57 10.74 9.07
C THR A 109 -6.46 10.41 10.25
N ASN A 110 -6.25 9.26 10.88
CA ASN A 110 -6.88 8.89 12.14
C ASN A 110 -6.00 9.25 13.35
N GLU A 111 -6.49 9.00 14.56
CA GLU A 111 -5.78 9.32 15.80
C GLU A 111 -4.44 8.59 15.96
N ARG A 112 -4.30 7.38 15.39
CA ARG A 112 -3.05 6.60 15.43
C ARG A 112 -2.02 7.09 14.42
N GLY A 113 -2.43 7.91 13.45
CA GLY A 113 -1.58 8.41 12.37
C GLY A 113 -1.58 7.53 11.12
N SER A 114 -2.49 6.55 11.03
CA SER A 114 -2.76 5.87 9.77
C SER A 114 -3.38 6.85 8.79
N THR A 115 -3.00 6.74 7.51
CA THR A 115 -3.41 7.66 6.46
C THR A 115 -4.16 6.97 5.34
N ILE A 116 -5.13 7.69 4.78
CA ILE A 116 -5.73 7.36 3.48
C ILE A 116 -5.42 8.52 2.56
N THR A 117 -4.86 8.20 1.40
CA THR A 117 -4.42 9.22 0.43
C THR A 117 -5.08 8.98 -0.92
N TYR A 118 -5.82 9.97 -1.38
CA TYR A 118 -6.21 10.11 -2.79
C TYR A 118 -5.16 10.96 -3.50
N THR A 119 -4.74 10.54 -4.69
CA THR A 119 -3.89 11.33 -5.56
C THR A 119 -4.34 11.19 -7.01
N TYR A 120 -4.46 12.32 -7.69
CA TYR A 120 -4.57 12.43 -9.14
C TYR A 120 -3.32 13.12 -9.69
N ILE A 121 -2.72 12.57 -10.74
CA ILE A 121 -1.59 13.16 -11.47
C ILE A 121 -1.98 13.22 -12.94
N GLY A 122 -2.33 14.42 -13.40
CA GLY A 122 -2.63 14.73 -14.77
C GLY A 122 -1.42 15.29 -15.53
N GLY A 123 -1.62 15.64 -16.81
CA GLY A 123 -0.59 16.27 -17.62
C GLY A 123 0.57 15.36 -18.04
N VAL A 124 0.51 14.08 -17.72
CA VAL A 124 1.48 13.06 -18.13
C VAL A 124 0.79 12.06 -19.07
N ALA A 125 1.56 11.41 -19.95
CA ALA A 125 1.03 10.33 -20.76
C ALA A 125 1.07 9.01 -19.99
N GLU A 126 0.16 8.08 -20.36
CA GLU A 126 0.15 6.73 -19.83
C GLU A 126 1.53 6.06 -20.04
N GLY A 127 2.05 5.38 -19.01
CA GLY A 127 3.36 4.75 -19.02
C GLY A 127 4.55 5.69 -18.77
N GLN A 128 4.33 6.98 -18.52
CA GLN A 128 5.44 7.93 -18.27
C GLN A 128 5.82 8.10 -16.79
N LEU A 129 5.02 7.58 -15.86
CA LEU A 129 5.44 7.55 -14.46
C LEU A 129 6.52 6.48 -14.25
N GLY A 130 7.64 6.91 -13.64
CA GLY A 130 8.68 5.98 -13.22
C GLY A 130 9.81 5.72 -14.22
N SER A 131 10.08 6.63 -15.17
CA SER A 131 11.28 6.56 -15.99
C SER A 131 12.51 6.96 -15.19
N GLY A 132 13.14 6.03 -14.52
CA GLY A 132 14.40 6.19 -13.80
C GLY A 132 15.27 4.95 -13.95
N SER A 133 16.57 5.05 -13.61
CA SER A 133 17.41 3.87 -13.45
C SER A 133 17.09 3.24 -12.11
N ALA A 134 16.47 2.07 -12.14
CA ALA A 134 16.20 1.31 -10.93
C ALA A 134 17.50 0.66 -10.43
N THR A 135 17.74 0.75 -9.13
CA THR A 135 18.82 0.03 -8.43
C THR A 135 18.28 -1.14 -7.64
N ASP A 136 17.01 -1.10 -7.30
CA ASP A 136 16.36 -2.10 -6.48
C ASP A 136 15.13 -2.68 -7.16
N MET A 137 14.82 -3.92 -6.82
CA MET A 137 13.62 -4.63 -7.22
C MET A 137 12.84 -5.05 -5.99
N THR A 138 11.52 -4.90 -6.04
CA THR A 138 10.63 -5.26 -4.94
C THR A 138 9.64 -6.31 -5.42
N ARG A 139 9.47 -7.38 -4.65
CA ARG A 139 8.41 -8.36 -4.84
C ARG A 139 7.24 -7.99 -3.96
N ILE A 140 6.06 -7.90 -4.55
CA ILE A 140 4.83 -7.50 -3.89
C ILE A 140 3.79 -8.57 -4.10
N GLU A 141 3.06 -8.92 -3.05
CA GLU A 141 1.85 -9.73 -3.11
C GLU A 141 0.63 -8.82 -2.98
N LEU A 142 -0.31 -8.96 -3.93
CA LEU A 142 -1.56 -8.21 -3.98
C LEU A 142 -2.72 -9.17 -3.84
N SER A 143 -3.50 -9.04 -2.77
CA SER A 143 -4.64 -9.90 -2.47
C SER A 143 -5.93 -9.09 -2.40
N ALA A 144 -6.93 -9.41 -3.22
CA ALA A 144 -8.24 -8.77 -3.14
C ALA A 144 -8.90 -9.12 -1.81
N VAL A 145 -9.31 -8.11 -1.04
CA VAL A 145 -9.96 -8.27 0.28
C VAL A 145 -11.41 -7.80 0.28
N ALA A 146 -11.80 -6.92 -0.66
CA ALA A 146 -13.17 -6.47 -0.84
C ALA A 146 -13.41 -5.97 -2.27
N ASP A 147 -14.67 -5.88 -2.67
CA ASP A 147 -15.05 -5.19 -3.91
C ASP A 147 -15.04 -3.67 -3.69
N SER A 148 -14.64 -2.92 -4.70
CA SER A 148 -14.77 -1.46 -4.73
C SER A 148 -16.05 -1.06 -5.47
N GLN A 149 -16.66 0.04 -5.04
CA GLN A 149 -17.78 0.65 -5.76
C GLN A 149 -17.34 1.39 -7.03
N PHE A 150 -16.03 1.53 -7.24
CA PHE A 150 -15.52 2.22 -8.40
C PHE A 150 -15.82 1.46 -9.68
N ILE A 151 -16.71 2.05 -10.49
CA ILE A 151 -17.03 1.59 -11.83
C ILE A 151 -16.52 2.67 -12.78
N PRO A 152 -15.48 2.41 -13.57
CA PRO A 152 -15.00 3.38 -14.53
C PRO A 152 -16.05 3.58 -15.63
N GLY A 153 -16.82 4.69 -15.54
CA GLY A 153 -17.77 5.11 -16.57
C GLY A 153 -17.11 5.62 -17.85
N TYR A 154 -15.81 5.75 -17.84
CA TYR A 154 -15.01 6.31 -18.90
C TYR A 154 -14.26 5.21 -19.67
N VAL A 155 -14.39 5.24 -20.98
CA VAL A 155 -13.98 4.14 -21.86
C VAL A 155 -12.83 4.54 -22.80
N ASP A 156 -12.11 5.63 -22.52
CA ASP A 156 -11.01 6.04 -23.39
C ASP A 156 -9.68 5.33 -23.07
N ALA A 157 -9.61 4.62 -21.94
CA ALA A 157 -8.50 3.73 -21.67
C ALA A 157 -8.64 2.47 -22.53
N ARG A 158 -7.63 2.18 -23.31
CA ARG A 158 -7.51 0.92 -24.02
C ARG A 158 -7.60 -0.20 -22.99
N ASN A 159 -8.47 -1.17 -23.22
CA ASN A 159 -8.56 -2.40 -22.43
C ASN A 159 -9.21 -2.28 -21.05
N TYR A 160 -10.13 -1.35 -20.83
CA TYR A 160 -10.91 -1.33 -19.59
C TYR A 160 -11.65 -2.65 -19.34
N GLU A 161 -12.12 -3.31 -20.39
CA GLU A 161 -12.78 -4.61 -20.31
C GLU A 161 -11.83 -5.72 -19.82
N ASP A 162 -10.53 -5.56 -20.07
CA ASP A 162 -9.49 -6.52 -19.67
C ASP A 162 -9.02 -6.33 -18.21
N LEU A 163 -9.35 -5.19 -17.59
CA LEU A 163 -8.93 -4.89 -16.21
C LEU A 163 -9.75 -5.66 -15.15
N GLY A 164 -10.96 -6.08 -15.50
CA GLY A 164 -11.90 -6.66 -14.55
C GLY A 164 -12.56 -5.58 -13.68
N LYS A 165 -13.25 -6.00 -12.62
CA LYS A 165 -13.80 -5.08 -11.63
C LYS A 165 -12.67 -4.47 -10.79
N PHE A 166 -12.99 -3.35 -10.11
CA PHE A 166 -12.08 -2.78 -9.13
C PHE A 166 -12.29 -3.41 -7.76
N VAL A 167 -11.21 -3.61 -7.06
CA VAL A 167 -11.18 -4.23 -5.73
C VAL A 167 -10.36 -3.38 -4.77
N VAL A 168 -10.60 -3.53 -3.49
CA VAL A 168 -9.63 -3.15 -2.46
C VAL A 168 -8.64 -4.30 -2.34
N ALA A 169 -7.38 -4.03 -2.63
CA ALA A 169 -6.30 -4.99 -2.54
C ALA A 169 -5.42 -4.69 -1.32
N GLU A 170 -5.15 -5.70 -0.50
CA GLU A 170 -4.02 -5.68 0.42
C GLU A 170 -2.74 -5.84 -0.38
N THR A 171 -1.76 -4.98 -0.11
CA THR A 171 -0.45 -4.97 -0.76
C THR A 171 0.62 -5.23 0.29
N LYS A 172 1.34 -6.32 0.14
CA LYS A 172 2.41 -6.73 1.07
C LYS A 172 3.73 -6.86 0.33
N ILE A 173 4.78 -6.23 0.85
CA ILE A 173 6.14 -6.43 0.34
C ILE A 173 6.66 -7.76 0.89
N THR A 174 7.03 -8.69 0.00
CA THR A 174 7.49 -10.04 0.37
C THR A 174 8.95 -10.30 0.03
N GLY A 175 9.62 -9.40 -0.70
CA GLY A 175 11.02 -9.53 -1.02
C GLY A 175 11.60 -8.27 -1.63
N THR A 176 12.92 -8.10 -1.45
CA THR A 176 13.71 -7.03 -2.06
C THR A 176 14.98 -7.61 -2.69
N MET A 177 15.48 -6.96 -3.74
CA MET A 177 16.71 -7.36 -4.42
C MET A 177 17.44 -6.09 -4.88
N ASP A 178 18.70 -5.94 -4.51
CA ASP A 178 19.59 -4.92 -5.09
C ASP A 178 20.11 -5.45 -6.45
N LEU A 179 19.72 -4.80 -7.53
CA LEU A 179 20.06 -5.21 -8.90
C LEU A 179 21.57 -5.15 -9.20
N LEU A 180 22.35 -4.49 -8.37
CA LEU A 180 23.79 -4.34 -8.55
C LEU A 180 24.60 -5.41 -7.79
N THR A 181 24.05 -5.94 -6.70
CA THR A 181 24.79 -6.84 -5.78
C THR A 181 24.17 -8.20 -5.62
N ASP A 182 22.87 -8.35 -5.81
CA ASP A 182 22.13 -9.57 -5.52
C ASP A 182 21.82 -10.34 -6.81
N SER A 183 21.75 -11.66 -6.69
CA SER A 183 21.28 -12.55 -7.77
C SER A 183 19.85 -13.03 -7.57
N ASP A 184 19.31 -12.91 -6.35
CA ASP A 184 18.01 -13.41 -5.93
C ASP A 184 17.35 -12.45 -4.96
N PHE A 185 16.02 -12.57 -4.80
CA PHE A 185 15.28 -11.83 -3.80
C PHE A 185 15.63 -12.29 -2.39
N VAL A 186 15.80 -11.32 -1.49
CA VAL A 186 15.83 -11.54 -0.05
C VAL A 186 14.39 -11.40 0.45
N ASP A 187 13.85 -12.47 1.01
CA ASP A 187 12.50 -12.47 1.56
C ASP A 187 12.38 -11.49 2.73
N THR A 188 11.30 -10.73 2.74
CA THR A 188 11.00 -9.75 3.79
C THR A 188 9.57 -9.94 4.28
N ASP A 189 9.34 -9.66 5.55
CA ASP A 189 8.00 -9.45 6.10
C ASP A 189 7.77 -7.95 6.20
N GLY A 190 7.44 -7.37 5.05
CA GLY A 190 7.38 -5.93 4.89
C GLY A 190 6.06 -5.31 5.30
N ALA A 191 5.98 -3.99 5.13
CA ALA A 191 4.80 -3.22 5.43
C ALA A 191 3.59 -3.68 4.61
N VAL A 192 2.42 -3.64 5.26
CA VAL A 192 1.12 -3.85 4.64
C VAL A 192 0.51 -2.48 4.31
N SER A 193 -0.06 -2.36 3.13
CA SER A 193 -0.87 -1.23 2.71
C SER A 193 -2.12 -1.72 1.99
N PHE A 194 -3.08 -0.83 1.73
CA PHE A 194 -4.27 -1.15 0.96
C PHE A 194 -4.42 -0.16 -0.19
N ALA A 195 -4.98 -0.61 -1.30
CA ALA A 195 -5.20 0.23 -2.48
C ALA A 195 -6.45 -0.19 -3.24
N VAL A 196 -7.08 0.77 -3.93
CA VAL A 196 -8.11 0.48 -4.94
C VAL A 196 -7.42 0.21 -6.27
N LEU A 197 -7.57 -1.00 -6.79
CA LEU A 197 -6.88 -1.46 -8.00
C LEU A 197 -7.81 -2.31 -8.87
N PRO A 198 -7.53 -2.43 -10.18
CA PRO A 198 -8.19 -3.43 -11.01
C PRO A 198 -7.88 -4.86 -10.53
N GLU A 199 -8.87 -5.74 -10.57
CA GLU A 199 -8.76 -7.13 -10.10
C GLU A 199 -7.66 -7.92 -10.86
N ASN A 200 -7.41 -7.61 -12.12
CA ASN A 200 -6.37 -8.29 -12.90
C ASN A 200 -4.94 -8.04 -12.40
N ARG A 201 -4.75 -7.09 -11.47
CA ARG A 201 -3.46 -6.84 -10.83
C ARG A 201 -3.22 -7.66 -9.58
N THR A 202 -4.19 -8.46 -9.15
CA THR A 202 -4.00 -9.35 -7.99
C THR A 202 -3.04 -10.49 -8.33
N GLY A 203 -2.24 -10.90 -7.35
CA GLY A 203 -1.19 -11.90 -7.47
C GLY A 203 0.18 -11.36 -7.05
N THR A 204 1.23 -12.00 -7.51
CA THR A 204 2.60 -11.57 -7.21
C THR A 204 3.13 -10.71 -8.36
N GLU A 205 3.60 -9.52 -8.03
CA GLU A 205 4.29 -8.62 -8.96
C GLU A 205 5.74 -8.41 -8.51
N GLU A 206 6.66 -8.39 -9.49
CA GLU A 206 8.05 -7.98 -9.29
C GLU A 206 8.27 -6.67 -10.05
N THR A 207 8.70 -5.65 -9.34
CA THR A 207 8.79 -4.31 -9.89
C THR A 207 10.07 -3.62 -9.47
N THR A 208 10.64 -2.88 -10.39
CA THR A 208 11.81 -2.06 -10.12
C THR A 208 11.44 -0.88 -9.24
N ASP A 209 12.43 -0.33 -8.54
CA ASP A 209 12.36 0.73 -7.53
C ASP A 209 11.55 1.95 -7.98
N LEU A 210 10.25 1.73 -8.09
CA LEU A 210 9.27 2.79 -8.21
C LEU A 210 8.64 2.99 -6.85
N PRO A 211 8.43 4.23 -6.40
CA PRO A 211 7.70 4.47 -5.16
C PRO A 211 6.42 3.63 -5.13
N LEU A 212 6.10 2.99 -4.03
CA LEU A 212 4.84 2.24 -3.81
C LEU A 212 3.61 2.96 -4.38
N ARG A 213 3.68 4.28 -4.40
CA ARG A 213 2.73 5.19 -5.00
C ARG A 213 2.44 4.90 -6.49
N VAL A 214 3.45 4.53 -7.29
CA VAL A 214 3.26 4.23 -8.73
C VAL A 214 2.68 2.84 -8.93
N GLN A 215 3.03 1.90 -8.07
CA GLN A 215 2.54 0.53 -8.12
C GLN A 215 1.04 0.43 -7.80
N ASN A 216 0.55 1.34 -6.95
CA ASN A 216 -0.83 1.40 -6.51
C ASN A 216 -1.66 2.43 -7.29
N THR A 217 -1.29 2.72 -8.53
CA THR A 217 -2.03 3.61 -9.43
C THR A 217 -2.75 2.85 -10.53
N PHE A 218 -3.80 3.45 -11.04
CA PHE A 218 -4.42 3.06 -12.30
C PHE A 218 -4.61 4.28 -13.19
N TRP A 219 -4.76 4.05 -14.49
CA TRP A 219 -4.94 5.13 -15.46
C TRP A 219 -6.42 5.49 -15.61
N TYR A 220 -6.73 6.78 -15.45
CA TYR A 220 -8.07 7.33 -15.69
C TYR A 220 -7.94 8.78 -16.21
N SER A 221 -7.52 8.95 -17.47
CA SER A 221 -7.12 10.25 -18.06
C SER A 221 -6.03 10.99 -17.26
N GLY A 222 -5.21 10.25 -16.57
CA GLY A 222 -4.19 10.61 -15.63
C GLY A 222 -4.00 9.44 -14.67
N TYR A 223 -2.99 9.51 -13.82
CA TYR A 223 -2.79 8.49 -12.80
C TYR A 223 -3.61 8.78 -11.55
N VAL A 224 -4.42 7.85 -11.16
CA VAL A 224 -5.21 7.89 -9.93
C VAL A 224 -4.67 6.86 -8.96
N SER A 225 -4.52 7.23 -7.71
CA SER A 225 -4.30 6.30 -6.60
C SER A 225 -5.23 6.63 -5.44
N PHE A 226 -5.76 5.58 -4.80
CA PHE A 226 -6.49 5.69 -3.55
C PHE A 226 -6.01 4.58 -2.62
N THR A 227 -5.20 4.96 -1.62
CA THR A 227 -4.35 4.06 -0.85
C THR A 227 -4.45 4.33 0.64
N ALA A 228 -4.17 3.31 1.45
CA ALA A 228 -4.05 3.45 2.90
C ALA A 228 -2.71 2.90 3.41
N GLN A 229 -2.12 3.58 4.37
CA GLN A 229 -0.86 3.22 5.00
C GLN A 229 -0.92 3.45 6.51
N ALA A 230 -0.34 2.53 7.28
CA ALA A 230 -0.14 2.70 8.72
C ALA A 230 1.27 3.26 9.00
N PRO A 231 1.47 4.06 10.06
CA PRO A 231 2.76 4.71 10.36
C PRO A 231 3.88 3.71 10.64
N ASP A 232 3.55 2.52 11.12
CA ASP A 232 4.48 1.42 11.42
C ASP A 232 4.39 0.26 10.41
N GLY A 233 3.64 0.46 9.31
CA GLY A 233 3.42 -0.55 8.28
C GLY A 233 2.48 -1.68 8.70
N GLN A 234 1.79 -1.56 9.83
CA GLN A 234 0.86 -2.55 10.35
C GLN A 234 -0.44 -1.88 10.84
N PHE A 235 -1.58 -2.34 10.34
CA PHE A 235 -2.89 -1.90 10.81
C PHE A 235 -3.39 -2.77 11.95
N THR A 236 -4.09 -2.19 12.90
CA THR A 236 -4.92 -2.97 13.84
C THR A 236 -6.10 -3.57 13.10
N GLU A 237 -6.72 -4.61 13.67
CA GLU A 237 -7.92 -5.24 13.09
C GLU A 237 -9.06 -4.23 12.87
N ALA A 238 -9.29 -3.35 13.84
CA ALA A 238 -10.29 -2.29 13.73
C ALA A 238 -9.97 -1.31 12.59
N GLU A 239 -8.71 -0.88 12.45
CA GLU A 239 -8.30 -0.01 11.35
C GLU A 239 -8.42 -0.69 9.99
N GLN A 240 -8.12 -1.98 9.88
CA GLN A 240 -8.31 -2.71 8.63
C GLN A 240 -9.77 -2.68 8.18
N ILE A 241 -10.71 -2.89 9.10
CA ILE A 241 -12.15 -2.82 8.82
C ILE A 241 -12.54 -1.43 8.32
N GLU A 242 -12.09 -0.36 8.99
CA GLU A 242 -12.35 1.02 8.59
C GLU A 242 -11.74 1.34 7.23
N VAL A 243 -10.46 1.03 7.04
CA VAL A 243 -9.71 1.30 5.80
C VAL A 243 -10.36 0.58 4.62
N ILE A 244 -10.68 -0.71 4.75
CA ILE A 244 -11.35 -1.48 3.70
C ILE A 244 -12.70 -0.84 3.36
N ALA A 245 -13.49 -0.43 4.36
CA ALA A 245 -14.79 0.18 4.13
C ALA A 245 -14.67 1.54 3.41
N ILE A 246 -13.70 2.39 3.81
CA ILE A 246 -13.46 3.68 3.18
C ILE A 246 -13.00 3.48 1.72
N LEU A 247 -12.02 2.62 1.47
CA LEU A 247 -11.52 2.34 0.13
C LEU A 247 -12.60 1.70 -0.76
N SER A 248 -13.45 0.83 -0.21
CA SER A 248 -14.56 0.22 -0.94
C SER A 248 -15.61 1.24 -1.39
N SER A 249 -15.76 2.34 -0.67
CA SER A 249 -16.75 3.39 -0.96
C SER A 249 -16.34 4.32 -2.12
N PHE A 250 -15.11 4.18 -2.63
CA PHE A 250 -14.59 5.00 -3.72
C PHE A 250 -15.41 4.81 -4.99
N ARG A 251 -15.90 5.92 -5.56
CA ARG A 251 -16.79 5.93 -6.72
C ARG A 251 -16.69 7.24 -7.51
N VAL A 252 -17.18 7.24 -8.72
CA VAL A 252 -17.39 8.46 -9.51
C VAL A 252 -18.71 9.11 -9.08
N GLU A 253 -18.75 10.44 -9.01
CA GLU A 253 -19.99 11.18 -8.78
C GLU A 253 -20.95 10.92 -9.94
N ASP A 254 -22.17 10.48 -9.61
CA ASP A 254 -23.25 10.32 -10.58
C ASP A 254 -23.72 11.70 -11.07
N ASN A 255 -23.54 11.99 -12.36
CA ASN A 255 -24.00 13.22 -13.02
C ASN A 255 -25.46 13.13 -13.43
#